data_5aaacf0c3df9def2343ad33ef9eefcf4
#
_entry.id   5aaacf0c3df9def2343ad33ef9eefcf4
#
_cell.length_a   1.000
_cell.length_b   1.000
_cell.length_c   1.000
_cell.angle_alpha   90.00
_cell.angle_beta   90.00
_cell.angle_gamma   90.00
#
_symmetry.space_group_name_H-M   'P 1'
#
loop_
_entity.id
_entity.type
_entity.pdbx_description
1 polymer ?
#
loop_
_entity_poly.entity_id
_entity_poly.type
_entity_poly.pdbx_seq_one_letter_code
_entity_poly.pdbx_strand_id
1 'polypeptide(L)'
;PDGHLLRSEMALISNMARTIKDKEEKSRLMKKYDEIFQEILTLPETFVATDIMDKERVALNHMIKRREKISENDHLVICISRTQGSAGNDIGFGLADKLRINYYDVEIFDQVLRRLEAEKGAVNDAEYFADFNKYEKKHKFDPKGWFREFNRYHGLPKQDAVFFNMSDLICDLASKEDCIIMGRCADAILKNNHIPHISLFITAPFAIRVQHVMDVRKMNMKQAVRFLKKMDSQHRRYYNFYGGAQWGKPDNYDLCINSA
;
A
#
# COMPACT_ATOMS: atom_id res chain seq x y z
N PRO A 1 -26.82 4.11 -23.75
CA PRO A 1 -26.30 3.11 -22.80
C PRO A 1 -26.36 3.66 -21.38
N ASP A 2 -26.75 2.83 -20.45
CA ASP A 2 -26.87 3.22 -19.05
C ASP A 2 -25.43 3.34 -18.47
N GLY A 3 -25.04 4.53 -18.00
CA GLY A 3 -23.71 4.78 -17.46
C GLY A 3 -23.33 3.85 -16.30
N HIS A 4 -24.31 3.25 -15.62
CA HIS A 4 -24.10 2.22 -14.61
C HIS A 4 -23.63 0.90 -15.22
N LEU A 5 -24.19 0.51 -16.37
CA LEU A 5 -23.81 -0.70 -17.11
C LEU A 5 -22.36 -0.59 -17.61
N LEU A 6 -21.99 0.56 -18.19
CA LEU A 6 -20.63 0.83 -18.67
C LEU A 6 -19.60 0.77 -17.53
N ARG A 7 -19.91 1.30 -16.35
CA ARG A 7 -19.03 1.23 -15.18
C ARG A 7 -18.84 -0.19 -14.66
N SER A 8 -19.91 -1.00 -14.66
CA SER A 8 -19.84 -2.41 -14.29
C SER A 8 -18.99 -3.21 -15.28
N GLU A 9 -19.09 -2.90 -16.57
CA GLU A 9 -18.28 -3.52 -17.62
C GLU A 9 -16.80 -3.13 -17.48
N MET A 10 -16.49 -1.87 -17.18
CA MET A 10 -15.14 -1.42 -16.90
C MET A 10 -14.52 -2.14 -15.70
N ALA A 11 -15.27 -2.31 -14.62
CA ALA A 11 -14.81 -3.01 -13.43
C ALA A 11 -14.49 -4.49 -13.75
N LEU A 12 -15.34 -5.13 -14.55
CA LEU A 12 -15.15 -6.51 -14.99
C LEU A 12 -13.89 -6.63 -15.88
N ILE A 13 -13.72 -5.76 -16.87
CA ILE A 13 -12.54 -5.75 -17.75
C ILE A 13 -11.27 -5.51 -16.96
N SER A 14 -11.28 -4.57 -16.01
CA SER A 14 -10.13 -4.31 -15.14
C SER A 14 -9.75 -5.54 -14.33
N ASN A 15 -10.74 -6.25 -13.77
CA ASN A 15 -10.49 -7.48 -13.01
C ASN A 15 -9.95 -8.61 -13.91
N MET A 16 -10.48 -8.77 -15.12
CA MET A 16 -9.99 -9.75 -16.08
C MET A 16 -8.56 -9.45 -16.52
N ALA A 17 -8.25 -8.19 -16.85
CA ALA A 17 -6.91 -7.77 -17.27
C ALA A 17 -5.83 -8.03 -16.21
N ARG A 18 -6.21 -8.08 -14.93
CA ARG A 18 -5.30 -8.41 -13.82
C ARG A 18 -4.97 -9.89 -13.74
N THR A 19 -5.84 -10.77 -14.21
CA THR A 19 -5.66 -12.24 -14.15
C THR A 19 -4.94 -12.80 -15.36
N ILE A 20 -4.79 -12.02 -16.44
CA ILE A 20 -4.22 -12.46 -17.70
C ILE A 20 -2.71 -12.24 -17.69
N LYS A 21 -1.93 -13.31 -17.94
CA LYS A 21 -0.46 -13.24 -18.07
C LYS A 21 -0.01 -12.92 -19.50
N ASP A 22 -0.86 -13.18 -20.50
CA ASP A 22 -0.56 -12.87 -21.89
C ASP A 22 -0.60 -11.36 -22.12
N LYS A 23 0.52 -10.81 -22.60
CA LYS A 23 0.67 -9.35 -22.82
C LYS A 23 -0.25 -8.83 -23.93
N GLU A 24 -0.49 -9.62 -25.00
CA GLU A 24 -1.33 -9.20 -26.11
C GLU A 24 -2.81 -9.20 -25.70
N GLU A 25 -3.25 -10.23 -25.00
CA GLU A 25 -4.62 -10.34 -24.49
C GLU A 25 -4.91 -9.26 -23.45
N LYS A 26 -3.96 -9.01 -22.56
CA LYS A 26 -4.03 -7.92 -21.57
C LYS A 26 -4.14 -6.55 -22.27
N SER A 27 -3.34 -6.32 -23.32
CA SER A 27 -3.36 -5.08 -24.09
C SER A 27 -4.70 -4.87 -24.80
N ARG A 28 -5.28 -5.92 -25.40
CA ARG A 28 -6.62 -5.88 -26.04
C ARG A 28 -7.71 -5.51 -25.04
N LEU A 29 -7.71 -6.13 -23.87
CA LEU A 29 -8.66 -5.84 -22.80
C LEU A 29 -8.52 -4.42 -22.28
N MET A 30 -7.31 -3.93 -22.13
CA MET A 30 -7.06 -2.56 -21.69
C MET A 30 -7.47 -1.54 -22.76
N LYS A 31 -7.33 -1.86 -24.05
CA LYS A 31 -7.85 -1.02 -25.15
C LYS A 31 -9.38 -0.92 -25.09
N LYS A 32 -10.08 -2.04 -24.87
CA LYS A 32 -11.53 -2.04 -24.68
C LYS A 32 -11.96 -1.22 -23.46
N TYR A 33 -11.21 -1.29 -22.38
CA TYR A 33 -11.41 -0.44 -21.18
C TYR A 33 -11.32 1.05 -21.54
N ASP A 34 -10.32 1.44 -22.34
CA ASP A 34 -10.16 2.84 -22.78
C ASP A 34 -11.31 3.30 -23.69
N GLU A 35 -11.78 2.44 -24.60
CA GLU A 35 -12.91 2.73 -25.48
C GLU A 35 -14.18 3.01 -24.67
N ILE A 36 -14.52 2.14 -23.70
CA ILE A 36 -15.68 2.34 -22.81
C ILE A 36 -15.51 3.60 -21.96
N PHE A 37 -14.29 3.86 -21.50
CA PHE A 37 -13.99 5.05 -20.74
C PHE A 37 -14.20 6.34 -21.54
N GLN A 38 -13.75 6.37 -22.79
CA GLN A 38 -14.02 7.52 -23.69
C GLN A 38 -15.53 7.69 -23.97
N GLU A 39 -16.27 6.59 -24.08
CA GLU A 39 -17.73 6.65 -24.23
C GLU A 39 -18.40 7.27 -23.00
N ILE A 40 -17.97 6.92 -21.78
CA ILE A 40 -18.46 7.53 -20.54
C ILE A 40 -18.19 9.04 -20.50
N LEU A 41 -17.03 9.48 -20.99
CA LEU A 41 -16.67 10.90 -21.03
C LEU A 41 -17.50 11.71 -22.04
N THR A 42 -18.08 11.06 -23.06
CA THR A 42 -18.92 11.71 -24.06
C THR A 42 -20.41 11.71 -23.69
N LEU A 43 -20.81 11.04 -22.62
CA LEU A 43 -22.19 11.08 -22.14
C LEU A 43 -22.57 12.51 -21.72
N PRO A 44 -23.73 13.02 -22.14
CA PRO A 44 -24.13 14.39 -21.83
C PRO A 44 -24.21 14.60 -20.30
N GLU A 45 -23.84 15.79 -19.86
CA GLU A 45 -23.79 16.23 -18.43
C GLU A 45 -25.16 16.22 -17.72
N THR A 46 -26.21 15.74 -18.34
CA THR A 46 -27.54 15.57 -17.74
C THR A 46 -27.59 14.51 -16.62
N PHE A 47 -26.50 13.79 -16.38
CA PHE A 47 -26.29 13.11 -15.13
C PHE A 47 -26.00 14.15 -14.06
N VAL A 48 -27.03 14.53 -13.31
CA VAL A 48 -26.97 15.41 -12.15
C VAL A 48 -25.77 15.02 -11.32
N ALA A 49 -24.74 15.85 -11.39
CA ALA A 49 -23.55 15.73 -10.57
C ALA A 49 -23.97 15.94 -9.12
N THR A 50 -24.31 14.88 -8.43
CA THR A 50 -24.29 14.91 -6.98
C THR A 50 -22.83 15.03 -6.55
N ASP A 51 -22.56 15.62 -5.38
CA ASP A 51 -21.21 15.76 -4.76
C ASP A 51 -20.34 14.48 -4.82
N ILE A 52 -20.99 13.33 -4.98
CA ILE A 52 -20.37 12.01 -5.17
C ILE A 52 -19.71 11.89 -6.55
N MET A 53 -20.31 12.44 -7.59
CA MET A 53 -19.81 12.36 -8.97
C MET A 53 -18.55 13.20 -9.19
N ASP A 54 -18.43 14.35 -8.55
CA ASP A 54 -17.22 15.17 -8.62
C ASP A 54 -16.04 14.51 -7.92
N LYS A 55 -16.29 13.82 -6.80
CA LYS A 55 -15.27 13.02 -6.11
C LYS A 55 -14.84 11.80 -6.92
N GLU A 56 -15.77 11.12 -7.57
CA GLU A 56 -15.47 10.01 -8.49
C GLU A 56 -14.73 10.50 -9.75
N ARG A 57 -15.07 11.65 -10.31
CA ARG A 57 -14.34 12.27 -11.43
C ARG A 57 -12.91 12.63 -11.06
N VAL A 58 -12.70 13.19 -9.87
CA VAL A 58 -11.35 13.47 -9.35
C VAL A 58 -10.56 12.17 -9.15
N ALA A 59 -11.19 11.14 -8.58
CA ALA A 59 -10.56 9.83 -8.41
C ALA A 59 -10.22 9.17 -9.76
N LEU A 60 -11.14 9.23 -10.73
CA LEU A 60 -10.94 8.73 -12.09
C LEU A 60 -9.79 9.47 -12.81
N ASN A 61 -9.77 10.80 -12.73
CA ASN A 61 -8.70 11.62 -13.30
C ASN A 61 -7.33 11.33 -12.63
N HIS A 62 -7.30 11.04 -11.34
CA HIS A 62 -6.10 10.59 -10.66
C HIS A 62 -5.64 9.21 -11.15
N MET A 63 -6.55 8.27 -11.37
CA MET A 63 -6.24 6.96 -11.93
C MET A 63 -5.71 7.07 -13.37
N ILE A 64 -6.27 7.96 -14.20
CA ILE A 64 -5.78 8.22 -15.57
C ILE A 64 -4.37 8.81 -15.56
N LYS A 65 -4.14 9.87 -14.79
CA LYS A 65 -2.81 10.50 -14.67
C LYS A 65 -1.74 9.54 -14.15
N ARG A 66 -2.13 8.53 -13.37
CA ARG A 66 -1.21 7.48 -12.91
C ARG A 66 -0.97 6.42 -13.97
N ARG A 67 -1.96 6.10 -14.78
CA ARG A 67 -1.84 5.18 -15.90
C ARG A 67 -0.86 5.70 -16.97
N GLU A 68 -0.81 7.01 -17.19
CA GLU A 68 0.20 7.66 -18.04
C GLU A 68 1.62 7.52 -17.48
N LYS A 69 1.77 7.17 -16.18
CA LYS A 69 3.06 6.97 -15.51
C LYS A 69 3.52 5.53 -15.44
N ILE A 70 2.66 4.56 -15.76
CA ILE A 70 2.98 3.13 -15.75
C ILE A 70 3.17 2.69 -17.20
N SER A 71 4.40 2.39 -17.57
CA SER A 71 4.73 1.87 -18.91
C SER A 71 4.42 0.37 -19.00
N GLU A 72 4.35 -0.16 -20.23
CA GLU A 72 4.15 -1.60 -20.47
C GLU A 72 5.28 -2.48 -19.90
N ASN A 73 6.43 -1.87 -19.63
CA ASN A 73 7.60 -2.55 -19.07
C ASN A 73 7.67 -2.48 -17.54
N ASP A 74 6.79 -1.72 -16.90
CA ASP A 74 6.77 -1.61 -15.44
C ASP A 74 6.10 -2.83 -14.82
N HIS A 75 6.60 -3.25 -13.66
CA HIS A 75 6.00 -4.30 -12.87
C HIS A 75 4.71 -3.84 -12.17
N LEU A 76 3.77 -4.77 -11.99
CA LEU A 76 2.58 -4.54 -11.19
C LEU A 76 2.95 -4.59 -9.70
N VAL A 77 3.13 -3.42 -9.10
CA VAL A 77 3.42 -3.30 -7.67
C VAL A 77 2.22 -2.73 -6.94
N ILE A 78 1.73 -3.44 -5.92
CA ILE A 78 0.59 -3.01 -5.09
C ILE A 78 1.07 -2.89 -3.64
N CYS A 79 1.03 -1.67 -3.10
CA CYS A 79 1.33 -1.39 -1.71
C CYS A 79 0.04 -1.35 -0.89
N ILE A 80 -0.06 -2.16 0.16
CA ILE A 80 -1.26 -2.22 1.00
C ILE A 80 -0.93 -1.76 2.42
N SER A 81 -1.47 -0.61 2.81
CA SER A 81 -1.54 -0.16 4.20
C SER A 81 -2.89 -0.55 4.81
N ARG A 82 -2.93 -0.88 6.09
CA ARG A 82 -4.17 -1.38 6.71
C ARG A 82 -4.24 -1.08 8.21
N THR A 83 -5.45 -0.86 8.71
CA THR A 83 -5.70 -0.85 10.16
C THR A 83 -5.65 -2.28 10.72
N GLN A 84 -5.16 -2.43 11.94
CA GLN A 84 -5.09 -3.76 12.56
C GLN A 84 -6.50 -4.35 12.75
N GLY A 85 -6.67 -5.63 12.38
CA GLY A 85 -7.94 -6.34 12.50
C GLY A 85 -8.96 -6.07 11.39
N SER A 86 -8.58 -5.36 10.33
CA SER A 86 -9.42 -5.12 9.14
C SER A 86 -9.38 -6.26 8.11
N ALA A 87 -8.84 -7.41 8.43
CA ALA A 87 -8.57 -8.50 7.47
C ALA A 87 -7.70 -8.07 6.26
N GLY A 88 -6.99 -6.94 6.35
CA GLY A 88 -6.21 -6.42 5.24
C GLY A 88 -5.08 -7.35 4.79
N ASN A 89 -4.49 -8.14 5.70
CA ASN A 89 -3.49 -9.16 5.35
C ASN A 89 -4.12 -10.29 4.53
N ASP A 90 -5.30 -10.79 4.95
CA ASP A 90 -6.01 -11.86 4.26
C ASP A 90 -6.46 -11.41 2.87
N ILE A 91 -6.92 -10.16 2.74
CA ILE A 91 -7.28 -9.55 1.46
C ILE A 91 -6.04 -9.41 0.57
N GLY A 92 -4.91 -8.94 1.11
CA GLY A 92 -3.66 -8.81 0.37
C GLY A 92 -3.15 -10.16 -0.11
N PHE A 93 -3.15 -11.16 0.76
CA PHE A 93 -2.74 -12.52 0.40
C PHE A 93 -3.67 -13.13 -0.67
N GLY A 94 -5.00 -13.04 -0.47
CA GLY A 94 -5.97 -13.53 -1.45
C GLY A 94 -5.90 -12.81 -2.79
N LEU A 95 -5.54 -11.51 -2.79
CA LEU A 95 -5.29 -10.76 -4.01
C LEU A 95 -4.03 -11.24 -4.72
N ALA A 96 -2.95 -11.48 -4.00
CA ALA A 96 -1.70 -12.01 -4.55
C ALA A 96 -1.91 -13.39 -5.19
N ASP A 97 -2.65 -14.28 -4.52
CA ASP A 97 -3.00 -15.60 -5.03
C ASP A 97 -3.82 -15.51 -6.33
N LYS A 98 -4.86 -14.66 -6.36
CA LYS A 98 -5.66 -14.44 -7.57
C LYS A 98 -4.87 -13.87 -8.74
N LEU A 99 -3.96 -12.94 -8.47
CA LEU A 99 -3.11 -12.32 -9.48
C LEU A 99 -1.91 -13.19 -9.85
N ARG A 100 -1.61 -14.23 -9.08
CA ARG A 100 -0.42 -15.06 -9.18
C ARG A 100 0.89 -14.26 -9.16
N ILE A 101 0.95 -13.32 -8.24
CA ILE A 101 2.12 -12.48 -7.99
C ILE A 101 2.62 -12.68 -6.57
N ASN A 102 3.85 -12.27 -6.31
CA ASN A 102 4.49 -12.44 -5.02
C ASN A 102 3.85 -11.56 -3.93
N TYR A 103 3.86 -12.05 -2.70
CA TYR A 103 3.33 -11.35 -1.53
C TYR A 103 4.42 -11.21 -0.47
N TYR A 104 4.64 -9.96 -0.03
CA TYR A 104 5.69 -9.62 0.92
C TYR A 104 5.11 -8.87 2.14
N ASP A 105 5.29 -9.41 3.33
CA ASP A 105 4.97 -8.76 4.60
C ASP A 105 6.15 -8.93 5.58
N VAL A 106 6.13 -10.00 6.34
CA VAL A 106 7.16 -10.28 7.36
C VAL A 106 8.51 -10.63 6.71
N GLU A 107 8.48 -11.26 5.54
CA GLU A 107 9.67 -11.70 4.82
C GLU A 107 10.62 -10.56 4.46
N ILE A 108 10.09 -9.38 4.11
CA ILE A 108 10.93 -8.19 3.85
C ILE A 108 11.70 -7.84 5.12
N PHE A 109 11.02 -7.84 6.26
CA PHE A 109 11.64 -7.53 7.53
C PHE A 109 12.71 -8.56 7.90
N ASP A 110 12.40 -9.85 7.75
CA ASP A 110 13.35 -10.94 8.01
C ASP A 110 14.58 -10.87 7.11
N GLN A 111 14.42 -10.54 5.84
CA GLN A 111 15.56 -10.39 4.92
C GLN A 111 16.44 -9.19 5.32
N VAL A 112 15.84 -8.08 5.72
CA VAL A 112 16.58 -6.93 6.23
C VAL A 112 17.34 -7.29 7.50
N LEU A 113 16.68 -7.97 8.43
CA LEU A 113 17.33 -8.44 9.65
C LEU A 113 18.50 -9.34 9.35
N ARG A 114 18.36 -10.31 8.46
CA ARG A 114 19.46 -11.21 8.06
C ARG A 114 20.64 -10.44 7.47
N ARG A 115 20.40 -9.41 6.66
CA ARG A 115 21.47 -8.55 6.13
C ARG A 115 22.19 -7.78 7.24
N LEU A 116 21.45 -7.35 8.28
CA LEU A 116 22.02 -6.61 9.41
C LEU A 116 22.63 -7.52 10.46
N GLU A 117 22.15 -8.76 10.63
CA GLU A 117 22.68 -9.76 11.56
C GLU A 117 24.07 -10.24 11.17
N ALA A 118 24.43 -10.22 9.91
CA ALA A 118 25.81 -10.41 9.47
C ALA A 118 26.77 -9.39 10.15
N GLU A 119 26.22 -8.32 10.72
CA GLU A 119 26.98 -7.26 11.38
C GLU A 119 26.72 -7.14 12.90
N LYS A 120 25.51 -7.40 13.45
CA LYS A 120 25.19 -7.23 14.90
C LYS A 120 23.86 -7.88 15.33
N GLY A 121 23.84 -9.01 15.96
CA GLY A 121 22.77 -9.69 16.75
C GLY A 121 21.29 -9.33 16.51
N ALA A 122 20.43 -10.34 16.51
CA ALA A 122 19.01 -10.33 16.11
C ALA A 122 18.12 -9.27 16.80
N VAL A 123 17.28 -8.61 16.01
CA VAL A 123 16.19 -7.75 16.52
C VAL A 123 14.86 -8.30 16.00
N ASN A 124 13.95 -8.65 16.92
CA ASN A 124 12.61 -9.02 16.53
C ASN A 124 11.74 -7.78 16.24
N ASP A 125 10.66 -7.96 15.49
CA ASP A 125 9.76 -6.86 15.07
C ASP A 125 9.17 -6.10 16.27
N ALA A 126 8.83 -6.80 17.36
CA ALA A 126 8.27 -6.20 18.57
C ALA A 126 9.29 -5.31 19.30
N GLU A 127 10.56 -5.73 19.37
CA GLU A 127 11.63 -4.93 19.95
C GLU A 127 11.95 -3.72 19.09
N TYR A 128 11.99 -3.88 17.76
CA TYR A 128 12.21 -2.79 16.84
C TYR A 128 11.16 -1.67 17.03
N PHE A 129 9.87 -1.98 17.09
CA PHE A 129 8.84 -0.97 17.32
C PHE A 129 8.85 -0.40 18.74
N ALA A 130 9.27 -1.15 19.74
CA ALA A 130 9.43 -0.61 21.09
C ALA A 130 10.56 0.42 21.16
N ASP A 131 11.68 0.13 20.49
CA ASP A 131 12.83 1.04 20.41
C ASP A 131 12.53 2.25 19.52
N PHE A 132 11.79 2.06 18.41
CA PHE A 132 11.33 3.15 17.55
C PHE A 132 10.51 4.19 18.32
N ASN A 133 9.63 3.79 19.22
CA ASN A 133 8.85 4.73 20.03
C ASN A 133 9.72 5.63 20.94
N LYS A 134 10.90 5.16 21.34
CA LYS A 134 11.87 5.98 22.09
C LYS A 134 12.68 6.88 21.16
N TYR A 135 12.99 6.38 19.97
CA TYR A 135 13.76 7.10 18.96
C TYR A 135 12.96 8.27 18.39
N GLU A 136 11.70 8.08 17.95
CA GLU A 136 10.82 9.10 17.39
C GLU A 136 10.70 10.35 18.28
N LYS A 137 10.67 10.15 19.59
CA LYS A 137 10.58 11.28 20.54
C LYS A 137 11.79 12.20 20.54
N LYS A 138 12.95 11.73 20.09
CA LYS A 138 14.22 12.44 20.17
C LYS A 138 14.72 12.96 18.83
N HIS A 139 14.23 12.42 17.72
CA HIS A 139 14.76 12.68 16.39
C HIS A 139 13.67 13.14 15.44
N LYS A 140 14.02 14.03 14.51
CA LYS A 140 13.17 14.40 13.36
C LYS A 140 13.81 13.80 12.12
N PHE A 141 13.05 13.03 11.37
CA PHE A 141 13.48 12.48 10.10
C PHE A 141 13.56 13.60 9.06
N ASP A 142 14.72 13.78 8.42
CA ASP A 142 14.92 14.72 7.32
C ASP A 142 15.15 13.97 6.00
N PRO A 143 14.09 13.80 5.18
CA PRO A 143 14.23 13.11 3.91
C PRO A 143 15.12 13.83 2.89
N LYS A 144 15.31 15.16 3.02
CA LYS A 144 16.12 15.95 2.08
C LYS A 144 17.62 15.87 2.38
N GLY A 145 18.00 15.72 3.64
CA GLY A 145 19.39 15.49 4.06
C GLY A 145 19.91 14.13 3.61
N TRP A 146 19.04 13.15 3.53
CA TRP A 146 19.34 11.77 3.17
C TRP A 146 19.96 11.59 1.78
N PHE A 147 19.51 12.35 0.78
CA PHE A 147 20.06 12.28 -0.59
C PHE A 147 21.50 12.80 -0.72
N ARG A 148 22.07 13.43 0.30
CA ARG A 148 23.39 14.07 0.23
C ARG A 148 24.56 13.19 0.66
N GLU A 149 24.34 12.11 1.43
CA GLU A 149 25.44 11.34 2.00
C GLU A 149 25.54 9.94 1.42
N PHE A 150 26.52 9.72 0.57
CA PHE A 150 26.82 8.47 -0.15
C PHE A 150 27.38 7.34 0.76
N ASN A 151 27.60 7.58 2.04
CA ASN A 151 28.00 6.59 3.04
C ASN A 151 26.82 6.20 3.94
N ARG A 152 25.83 5.53 3.33
CA ARG A 152 24.47 5.37 3.83
C ARG A 152 24.28 4.65 5.17
N TYR A 153 25.25 3.89 5.66
CA TYR A 153 24.99 2.98 6.79
C TYR A 153 25.96 3.10 7.96
N HIS A 154 27.10 3.74 7.79
CA HIS A 154 28.08 3.92 8.87
C HIS A 154 27.73 5.17 9.71
N GLY A 155 27.38 4.93 10.98
CA GLY A 155 27.10 5.99 11.94
C GLY A 155 25.62 6.39 12.09
N LEU A 156 24.72 5.81 11.33
CA LEU A 156 23.28 6.04 11.49
C LEU A 156 22.73 5.31 12.74
N PRO A 157 21.70 5.89 13.41
CA PRO A 157 20.93 5.18 14.41
C PRO A 157 20.38 3.87 13.83
N LYS A 158 20.31 2.82 14.66
CA LYS A 158 19.88 1.48 14.24
C LYS A 158 18.54 1.49 13.52
N GLN A 159 17.59 2.31 13.96
CA GLN A 159 16.24 2.42 13.40
C GLN A 159 16.26 2.96 11.98
N ASP A 160 17.08 3.97 11.70
CA ASP A 160 17.23 4.53 10.36
C ASP A 160 17.97 3.56 9.44
N ALA A 161 19.00 2.88 9.93
CA ALA A 161 19.71 1.85 9.18
C ALA A 161 18.76 0.71 8.75
N VAL A 162 17.88 0.26 9.64
CA VAL A 162 16.83 -0.73 9.31
C VAL A 162 15.86 -0.18 8.26
N PHE A 163 15.40 1.07 8.42
CA PHE A 163 14.48 1.68 7.45
C PHE A 163 15.12 1.80 6.05
N PHE A 164 16.38 2.22 5.96
CA PHE A 164 17.07 2.37 4.68
C PHE A 164 17.33 1.03 3.98
N ASN A 165 17.78 0.01 4.73
CA ASN A 165 17.92 -1.34 4.16
C ASN A 165 16.60 -1.89 3.66
N MET A 166 15.51 -1.62 4.39
CA MET A 166 14.16 -2.01 3.98
C MET A 166 13.70 -1.23 2.73
N SER A 167 14.02 0.06 2.66
CA SER A 167 13.75 0.89 1.50
C SER A 167 14.44 0.38 0.24
N ASP A 168 15.74 0.06 0.34
CA ASP A 168 16.50 -0.48 -0.78
C ASP A 168 15.95 -1.85 -1.23
N LEU A 169 15.57 -2.72 -0.29
CA LEU A 169 14.97 -4.02 -0.61
C LEU A 169 13.60 -3.86 -1.30
N ILE A 170 12.75 -2.95 -0.81
CA ILE A 170 11.44 -2.67 -1.41
C ILE A 170 11.60 -2.15 -2.84
N CYS A 171 12.52 -1.23 -3.07
CA CYS A 171 12.80 -0.72 -4.42
C CYS A 171 13.34 -1.81 -5.34
N ASP A 172 14.20 -2.67 -4.83
CA ASP A 172 14.79 -3.79 -5.58
C ASP A 172 13.72 -4.81 -5.99
N LEU A 173 12.83 -5.20 -5.08
CA LEU A 173 11.70 -6.09 -5.39
C LEU A 173 10.75 -5.47 -6.41
N ALA A 174 10.35 -4.22 -6.20
CA ALA A 174 9.43 -3.51 -7.09
C ALA A 174 9.96 -3.31 -8.51
N SER A 175 11.28 -3.28 -8.69
CA SER A 175 11.92 -3.16 -10.00
C SER A 175 12.15 -4.49 -10.74
N LYS A 176 11.94 -5.63 -10.06
CA LYS A 176 12.25 -6.97 -10.60
C LYS A 176 11.04 -7.82 -10.88
N GLU A 177 9.93 -7.58 -10.19
CA GLU A 177 8.80 -8.49 -10.25
C GLU A 177 7.45 -7.85 -9.89
N ASP A 178 6.38 -8.48 -10.35
CA ASP A 178 5.02 -8.17 -9.95
C ASP A 178 4.80 -8.63 -8.49
N CYS A 179 4.40 -7.72 -7.61
CA CYS A 179 4.27 -8.08 -6.19
C CYS A 179 3.26 -7.23 -5.42
N ILE A 180 2.81 -7.78 -4.29
CA ILE A 180 2.10 -7.06 -3.25
C ILE A 180 3.03 -6.87 -2.06
N ILE A 181 3.15 -5.62 -1.58
CA ILE A 181 3.96 -5.27 -0.41
C ILE A 181 3.05 -4.74 0.70
N MET A 182 3.11 -5.39 1.86
CA MET A 182 2.27 -5.07 2.99
C MET A 182 2.94 -4.10 3.96
N GLY A 183 2.39 -2.89 4.08
CA GLY A 183 2.83 -1.89 5.05
C GLY A 183 4.26 -1.36 4.81
N ARG A 184 5.04 -1.22 5.87
CA ARG A 184 6.47 -0.81 5.85
C ARG A 184 6.75 0.53 5.16
N CYS A 185 5.75 1.40 5.03
CA CYS A 185 5.82 2.65 4.25
C CYS A 185 6.17 2.41 2.77
N ALA A 186 5.87 1.23 2.21
CA ALA A 186 6.26 0.87 0.86
C ALA A 186 5.73 1.87 -0.18
N ASP A 187 4.49 2.32 -0.03
CA ASP A 187 3.88 3.36 -0.87
C ASP A 187 4.67 4.68 -0.85
N ALA A 188 5.09 5.13 0.34
CA ALA A 188 5.89 6.34 0.47
C ALA A 188 7.32 6.15 -0.07
N ILE A 189 7.93 4.99 0.18
CA ILE A 189 9.26 4.63 -0.34
C ILE A 189 9.26 4.64 -1.86
N LEU A 190 8.33 3.91 -2.50
CA LEU A 190 8.26 3.82 -3.95
C LEU A 190 7.90 5.16 -4.60
N LYS A 191 7.01 5.94 -3.99
CA LYS A 191 6.68 7.29 -4.43
C LYS A 191 7.90 8.20 -4.43
N ASN A 192 8.72 8.17 -3.37
CA ASN A 192 9.92 8.99 -3.25
C ASN A 192 11.03 8.56 -4.23
N ASN A 193 11.05 7.30 -4.63
CA ASN A 193 11.99 6.77 -5.61
C ASN A 193 11.42 6.74 -7.04
N HIS A 194 10.26 7.37 -7.27
CA HIS A 194 9.60 7.45 -8.59
C HIS A 194 9.30 6.09 -9.23
N ILE A 195 9.11 5.05 -8.43
CA ILE A 195 8.74 3.71 -8.90
C ILE A 195 7.21 3.62 -8.99
N PRO A 196 6.67 3.30 -10.18
CA PRO A 196 5.23 3.15 -10.38
C PRO A 196 4.63 2.06 -9.46
N HIS A 197 3.54 2.37 -8.78
CA HIS A 197 2.85 1.44 -7.90
C HIS A 197 1.40 1.88 -7.66
N ILE A 198 0.58 0.96 -7.17
CA ILE A 198 -0.78 1.21 -6.71
C ILE A 198 -0.79 1.14 -5.19
N SER A 199 -1.27 2.19 -4.53
CA SER A 199 -1.36 2.25 -3.07
C SER A 199 -2.80 2.06 -2.58
N LEU A 200 -2.99 1.09 -1.68
CA LEU A 200 -4.28 0.77 -1.09
C LEU A 200 -4.25 1.02 0.43
N PHE A 201 -5.38 1.49 0.97
CA PHE A 201 -5.60 1.53 2.41
C PHE A 201 -6.84 0.71 2.78
N ILE A 202 -6.68 -0.33 3.61
CA ILE A 202 -7.77 -1.20 4.02
C ILE A 202 -8.11 -0.92 5.48
N THR A 203 -9.38 -0.65 5.74
CA THR A 203 -9.88 -0.38 7.09
C THR A 203 -11.23 -1.07 7.33
N ALA A 204 -11.69 -1.12 8.56
CA ALA A 204 -13.03 -1.54 8.94
C ALA A 204 -13.48 -0.76 10.19
N PRO A 205 -14.79 -0.69 10.48
CA PRO A 205 -15.31 -0.12 11.70
C PRO A 205 -14.66 -0.73 12.94
N PHE A 206 -14.35 0.09 13.94
CA PHE A 206 -13.58 -0.36 15.11
C PHE A 206 -14.19 -1.56 15.83
N ALA A 207 -15.53 -1.59 15.95
CA ALA A 207 -16.24 -2.70 16.60
C ALA A 207 -16.04 -4.04 15.85
N ILE A 208 -16.07 -4.02 14.51
CA ILE A 208 -15.84 -5.20 13.67
C ILE A 208 -14.39 -5.68 13.84
N ARG A 209 -13.43 -4.76 13.85
CA ARG A 209 -12.02 -5.10 14.09
C ARG A 209 -11.79 -5.70 15.47
N VAL A 210 -12.49 -5.20 16.51
CA VAL A 210 -12.43 -5.77 17.88
C VAL A 210 -12.93 -7.20 17.86
N GLN A 211 -14.10 -7.45 17.26
CA GLN A 211 -14.67 -8.79 17.15
C GLN A 211 -13.72 -9.75 16.42
N HIS A 212 -13.21 -9.34 15.27
CA HIS A 212 -12.26 -10.14 14.49
C HIS A 212 -11.01 -10.51 15.31
N VAL A 213 -10.42 -9.56 16.02
CA VAL A 213 -9.24 -9.82 16.86
C VAL A 213 -9.58 -10.75 18.04
N MET A 214 -10.75 -10.60 18.65
CA MET A 214 -11.22 -11.51 19.70
C MET A 214 -11.29 -12.94 19.18
N ASP A 215 -11.85 -13.13 17.98
CA ASP A 215 -12.07 -14.46 17.39
C ASP A 215 -10.75 -15.11 16.96
N VAL A 216 -9.88 -14.36 16.29
CA VAL A 216 -8.61 -14.88 15.76
C VAL A 216 -7.57 -15.10 16.87
N ARG A 217 -7.44 -14.14 17.80
CA ARG A 217 -6.39 -14.17 18.84
C ARG A 217 -6.85 -14.73 20.17
N LYS A 218 -8.13 -15.14 20.29
CA LYS A 218 -8.76 -15.65 21.54
C LYS A 218 -8.59 -14.67 22.70
N MET A 219 -8.66 -13.38 22.41
CA MET A 219 -8.57 -12.30 23.40
C MET A 219 -9.95 -11.90 23.91
N ASN A 220 -10.05 -11.46 25.17
CA ASN A 220 -11.26 -10.79 25.61
C ASN A 220 -11.38 -9.37 25.03
N MET A 221 -12.57 -8.78 25.07
CA MET A 221 -12.84 -7.43 24.51
C MET A 221 -11.85 -6.36 25.00
N LYS A 222 -11.56 -6.32 26.30
CA LYS A 222 -10.66 -5.31 26.88
C LYS A 222 -9.23 -5.46 26.35
N GLN A 223 -8.76 -6.69 26.18
CA GLN A 223 -7.45 -6.99 25.59
C GLN A 223 -7.41 -6.62 24.10
N ALA A 224 -8.44 -7.00 23.33
CA ALA A 224 -8.53 -6.69 21.89
C ALA A 224 -8.54 -5.19 21.63
N VAL A 225 -9.33 -4.42 22.39
CA VAL A 225 -9.36 -2.94 22.30
C VAL A 225 -7.99 -2.32 22.58
N ARG A 226 -7.30 -2.77 23.64
CA ARG A 226 -5.96 -2.27 23.96
C ARG A 226 -4.95 -2.62 22.88
N PHE A 227 -5.01 -3.86 22.39
CA PHE A 227 -4.14 -4.34 21.31
C PHE A 227 -4.31 -3.50 20.05
N LEU A 228 -5.53 -3.31 19.55
CA LEU A 228 -5.82 -2.54 18.36
C LEU A 228 -5.34 -1.10 18.47
N LYS A 229 -5.66 -0.43 19.58
CA LYS A 229 -5.21 0.96 19.82
C LYS A 229 -3.69 1.08 19.83
N LYS A 230 -2.99 0.10 20.43
CA LYS A 230 -1.52 0.06 20.47
C LYS A 230 -0.95 -0.12 19.07
N MET A 231 -1.43 -1.11 18.32
CA MET A 231 -0.93 -1.42 16.97
C MET A 231 -1.18 -0.28 15.98
N ASP A 232 -2.41 0.25 15.91
CA ASP A 232 -2.75 1.37 15.05
C ASP A 232 -1.92 2.63 15.39
N SER A 233 -1.67 2.86 16.69
CA SER A 233 -0.80 3.97 17.11
C SER A 233 0.66 3.79 16.67
N GLN A 234 1.19 2.56 16.74
CA GLN A 234 2.53 2.25 16.29
C GLN A 234 2.68 2.41 14.78
N HIS A 235 1.76 1.85 13.99
CA HIS A 235 1.74 1.99 12.54
C HIS A 235 1.65 3.44 12.11
N ARG A 236 0.75 4.23 12.73
CA ARG A 236 0.58 5.65 12.44
C ARG A 236 1.85 6.46 12.70
N ARG A 237 2.49 6.24 13.86
CA ARG A 237 3.73 6.95 14.20
C ARG A 237 4.86 6.62 13.23
N TYR A 238 5.05 5.34 12.95
CA TYR A 238 6.07 4.87 12.02
C TYR A 238 5.88 5.46 10.63
N TYR A 239 4.67 5.37 10.09
CA TYR A 239 4.36 5.91 8.77
C TYR A 239 4.48 7.43 8.71
N ASN A 240 3.96 8.14 9.71
CA ASN A 240 4.06 9.60 9.74
C ASN A 240 5.50 10.10 9.84
N PHE A 241 6.35 9.35 10.53
CA PHE A 241 7.75 9.69 10.71
C PHE A 241 8.56 9.48 9.43
N TYR A 242 8.52 8.28 8.86
CA TYR A 242 9.32 7.92 7.67
C TYR A 242 8.62 8.23 6.35
N GLY A 243 7.33 8.10 6.27
CA GLY A 243 6.56 8.35 5.05
C GLY A 243 6.34 9.83 4.74
N GLY A 244 6.53 10.71 5.72
CA GLY A 244 6.34 12.15 5.55
C GLY A 244 4.89 12.57 5.27
N ALA A 245 3.92 11.66 5.48
CA ALA A 245 2.51 11.86 5.22
C ALA A 245 1.65 11.31 6.37
N GLN A 246 0.38 11.66 6.41
CA GLN A 246 -0.53 11.20 7.46
C GLN A 246 -1.08 9.80 7.14
N TRP A 247 -0.79 8.81 7.98
CA TRP A 247 -1.29 7.45 7.83
C TRP A 247 -2.82 7.38 7.87
N GLY A 248 -3.41 6.68 6.89
CA GLY A 248 -4.84 6.51 6.77
C GLY A 248 -5.62 7.73 6.27
N LYS A 249 -4.93 8.81 5.86
CA LYS A 249 -5.58 9.93 5.18
C LYS A 249 -5.88 9.52 3.73
N PRO A 250 -7.15 9.54 3.27
CA PRO A 250 -7.53 9.04 1.95
C PRO A 250 -6.73 9.64 0.78
N ASP A 251 -6.37 10.91 0.86
CA ASP A 251 -5.62 11.61 -0.20
C ASP A 251 -4.21 11.03 -0.45
N ASN A 252 -3.72 10.19 0.45
CA ASN A 252 -2.39 9.58 0.32
C ASN A 252 -2.42 8.25 -0.44
N TYR A 253 -3.61 7.70 -0.70
CA TYR A 253 -3.79 6.38 -1.31
C TYR A 253 -4.60 6.47 -2.60
N ASP A 254 -4.38 5.51 -3.49
CA ASP A 254 -5.14 5.40 -4.73
C ASP A 254 -6.55 4.89 -4.49
N LEU A 255 -6.70 3.99 -3.51
CA LEU A 255 -7.96 3.40 -3.14
C LEU A 255 -8.01 3.14 -1.64
N CYS A 256 -9.12 3.55 -1.01
CA CYS A 256 -9.44 3.20 0.37
C CYS A 256 -10.62 2.23 0.39
N ILE A 257 -10.45 1.08 1.07
CA ILE A 257 -11.43 0.01 1.11
C ILE A 257 -11.93 -0.17 2.54
N ASN A 258 -13.25 -0.18 2.72
CA ASN A 258 -13.88 -0.67 3.92
C ASN A 258 -14.16 -2.17 3.73
N SER A 259 -13.55 -3.02 4.55
CA SER A 259 -13.64 -4.48 4.47
C SER A 259 -14.80 -5.09 5.30
N ALA A 260 -15.67 -4.24 5.86
CA ALA A 260 -16.83 -4.68 6.63
C ALA A 260 -18.03 -5.01 5.74
#